data_97f326483e481d71b29aae172ad62943
#
_entry.id   97f326483e481d71b29aae172ad62943
#
_cell.length_a   1.000
_cell.length_b   1.000
_cell.length_c   1.000
_cell.angle_alpha   90.00
_cell.angle_beta   90.00
_cell.angle_gamma   90.00
#
_symmetry.space_group_name_H-M   'P 1'
#
loop_
_entity.id
_entity.type
_entity.pdbx_description
1 polymer ?
#
loop_
_entity_poly.entity_id
_entity_poly.type
_entity_poly.pdbx_seq_one_letter_code
_entity_poly.pdbx_strand_id
1 'polypeptide(L)'
;MPLFAVMAAAAFSLPAQPPAATGANLTVAMDDARIVLLGQIDTTDARRPRLGYPGTGMILRLEGGALSLRLSSTTDTSALTVVIDHGAPALKMLRKGEQTLVLASGLDPGPHVAEVYKRTETWKGVVTLTSIELSAGGSLLSPVSLPARKLLFVGDSVTCGAGVDNNPKCNEEPAHPISDSYHSFGMDLGRRLDAQTHLVCYGGRGLDRDYRGLGVAEGVLNAPQLIDLSIPSDDPGSRATWDYRRWTPDAIVVSLGTNDFNLEGIRPLSEEKFVTDYAHFLKSLRAEYPGAFILTTEGAIVTDPRLRRYVQEAVAQTADARIAWVPAEHYPGNGCNAHPDAPQHLHMADDLEPVLRRVLGW
;
A
#
# COMPACT_ATOMS: atom_id res chain seq x y z
N MET A 1 57.55 49.76 -22.61
CA MET A 1 57.77 48.32 -22.50
C MET A 1 56.57 47.74 -21.79
N PRO A 2 55.68 46.93 -22.47
CA PRO A 2 54.58 46.26 -21.80
C PRO A 2 55.02 44.84 -21.36
N LEU A 3 54.78 44.52 -20.08
CA LEU A 3 54.94 43.18 -19.53
C LEU A 3 53.79 42.29 -20.06
N PHE A 4 54.17 41.20 -20.73
CA PHE A 4 53.25 40.11 -21.03
C PHE A 4 53.17 39.13 -19.86
N ALA A 5 51.99 38.99 -19.26
CA ALA A 5 51.73 37.96 -18.26
C ALA A 5 51.32 36.67 -19.03
N VAL A 6 52.10 35.60 -18.85
CA VAL A 6 51.78 34.27 -19.35
C VAL A 6 50.86 33.60 -18.33
N MET A 7 49.60 33.38 -18.71
CA MET A 7 48.67 32.53 -17.94
C MET A 7 48.96 31.07 -18.29
N ALA A 8 49.37 30.32 -17.31
CA ALA A 8 49.46 28.86 -17.39
C ALA A 8 48.05 28.23 -17.24
N ALA A 9 47.57 27.56 -18.25
CA ALA A 9 46.32 26.78 -18.21
C ALA A 9 46.60 25.45 -17.47
N ALA A 10 46.01 25.29 -16.31
CA ALA A 10 46.00 23.99 -15.60
C ALA A 10 45.00 23.05 -16.32
N ALA A 11 45.52 21.99 -16.90
CA ALA A 11 44.72 20.90 -17.43
C ALA A 11 44.12 20.08 -16.29
N PHE A 12 42.84 20.19 -16.03
CA PHE A 12 42.11 19.25 -15.17
C PHE A 12 41.94 17.93 -15.89
N SER A 13 42.63 16.88 -15.46
CA SER A 13 42.39 15.50 -15.89
C SER A 13 41.08 15.03 -15.25
N LEU A 14 40.06 14.77 -16.06
CA LEU A 14 38.86 14.07 -15.59
C LEU A 14 39.28 12.66 -15.09
N PRO A 15 38.75 12.17 -13.96
CA PRO A 15 39.01 10.80 -13.51
C PRO A 15 38.53 9.83 -14.59
N ALA A 16 39.33 8.82 -14.88
CA ALA A 16 38.99 7.77 -15.85
C ALA A 16 37.70 7.08 -15.40
N GLN A 17 36.74 7.03 -16.28
CA GLN A 17 35.50 6.30 -16.08
C GLN A 17 35.85 4.81 -15.90
N PRO A 18 35.35 4.11 -14.84
CA PRO A 18 35.63 2.70 -14.68
C PRO A 18 35.17 1.93 -15.92
N PRO A 19 35.90 0.88 -16.33
CA PRO A 19 35.53 0.09 -17.50
C PRO A 19 34.12 -0.47 -17.34
N ALA A 20 33.30 -0.35 -18.37
CA ALA A 20 31.96 -0.96 -18.41
C ALA A 20 32.11 -2.47 -18.16
N ALA A 21 31.35 -3.00 -17.22
CA ALA A 21 31.35 -4.43 -16.93
C ALA A 21 30.98 -5.22 -18.20
N THR A 22 31.91 -6.03 -18.69
CA THR A 22 31.70 -6.90 -19.85
C THR A 22 31.07 -8.21 -19.38
N GLY A 23 29.74 -8.34 -19.51
CA GLY A 23 29.01 -9.56 -19.13
C GLY A 23 27.53 -9.44 -19.54
N ALA A 24 26.83 -10.56 -19.55
CA ALA A 24 25.38 -10.56 -19.74
C ALA A 24 24.68 -10.10 -18.44
N ASN A 25 23.54 -9.44 -18.58
CA ASN A 25 22.67 -9.14 -17.44
C ASN A 25 22.23 -10.43 -16.76
N LEU A 26 22.11 -10.41 -15.44
CA LEU A 26 21.57 -11.50 -14.66
C LEU A 26 20.05 -11.38 -14.56
N THR A 27 19.33 -12.39 -15.06
CA THR A 27 17.88 -12.50 -14.87
C THR A 27 17.57 -13.43 -13.70
N VAL A 28 16.76 -12.95 -12.74
CA VAL A 28 16.35 -13.70 -11.54
C VAL A 28 14.84 -13.88 -11.57
N ALA A 29 14.37 -15.11 -11.39
CA ALA A 29 12.95 -15.42 -11.32
C ALA A 29 12.33 -14.95 -10.01
N MET A 30 11.01 -14.68 -9.99
CA MET A 30 10.31 -14.14 -8.83
C MET A 30 10.16 -15.13 -7.65
N ASP A 31 10.37 -16.43 -7.90
CA ASP A 31 10.41 -17.48 -6.86
C ASP A 31 11.78 -17.65 -6.18
N ASP A 32 12.74 -16.78 -6.48
CA ASP A 32 14.03 -16.76 -5.78
C ASP A 32 13.84 -16.32 -4.32
N ALA A 33 14.31 -17.13 -3.36
CA ALA A 33 14.13 -16.89 -1.94
C ALA A 33 14.78 -15.60 -1.39
N ARG A 34 15.63 -14.92 -2.19
CA ARG A 34 16.24 -13.64 -1.85
C ARG A 34 15.32 -12.45 -2.15
N ILE A 35 14.24 -12.67 -2.90
CA ILE A 35 13.19 -11.68 -3.14
C ILE A 35 12.11 -11.89 -2.09
N VAL A 36 11.93 -10.92 -1.19
CA VAL A 36 10.91 -10.99 -0.14
C VAL A 36 9.66 -10.26 -0.59
N LEU A 37 8.56 -10.97 -0.73
CA LEU A 37 7.27 -10.39 -1.10
C LEU A 37 6.59 -9.74 0.11
N LEU A 38 5.92 -8.60 -0.10
CA LEU A 38 5.32 -7.76 0.94
C LEU A 38 3.82 -7.61 0.70
N GLY A 39 3.01 -7.78 1.74
CA GLY A 39 1.57 -7.56 1.67
C GLY A 39 0.75 -8.81 1.29
N GLN A 40 -0.55 -8.61 1.10
CA GLN A 40 -1.51 -9.67 0.74
C GLN A 40 -1.46 -9.95 -0.77
N ILE A 41 -0.50 -10.76 -1.18
CA ILE A 41 -0.17 -11.05 -2.58
C ILE A 41 -0.72 -12.40 -3.01
N ASP A 42 -1.23 -12.49 -4.23
CA ASP A 42 -1.51 -13.76 -4.88
C ASP A 42 -0.20 -14.41 -5.38
N THR A 43 0.10 -15.55 -4.81
CA THR A 43 1.27 -16.38 -5.16
C THR A 43 0.85 -17.78 -5.62
N THR A 44 -0.35 -17.91 -6.19
CA THR A 44 -0.82 -19.16 -6.79
C THR A 44 0.19 -19.67 -7.83
N ASP A 45 0.78 -18.76 -8.60
CA ASP A 45 2.00 -18.98 -9.37
C ASP A 45 3.15 -18.21 -8.72
N ALA A 46 4.04 -18.91 -7.99
CA ALA A 46 5.17 -18.29 -7.30
C ALA A 46 6.15 -17.59 -8.25
N ARG A 47 6.21 -18.00 -9.53
CA ARG A 47 7.05 -17.38 -10.55
C ARG A 47 6.42 -16.13 -11.17
N ARG A 48 5.12 -15.94 -10.95
CA ARG A 48 4.34 -14.81 -11.48
C ARG A 48 3.40 -14.23 -10.40
N PRO A 49 3.92 -13.79 -9.25
CA PRO A 49 3.08 -13.22 -8.19
C PRO A 49 2.32 -12.00 -8.69
N ARG A 50 1.06 -11.85 -8.23
CA ARG A 50 0.18 -10.76 -8.63
C ARG A 50 -0.09 -9.82 -7.47
N LEU A 51 0.08 -8.53 -7.70
CA LEU A 51 -0.16 -7.46 -6.76
C LEU A 51 -1.56 -6.87 -7.03
N GLY A 52 -2.49 -7.09 -6.11
CA GLY A 52 -3.84 -6.51 -6.16
C GLY A 52 -3.93 -5.25 -5.31
N TYR A 53 -3.82 -5.40 -4.01
CA TYR A 53 -3.92 -4.30 -3.07
C TYR A 53 -2.75 -3.31 -3.18
N PRO A 54 -2.98 -2.01 -2.88
CA PRO A 54 -1.90 -1.06 -2.69
C PRO A 54 -1.05 -1.44 -1.47
N GLY A 55 0.20 -1.00 -1.45
CA GLY A 55 1.16 -1.40 -0.41
C GLY A 55 1.72 -2.82 -0.57
N THR A 56 1.17 -3.65 -1.48
CA THR A 56 1.79 -4.94 -1.85
C THR A 56 3.02 -4.70 -2.71
N GLY A 57 4.03 -5.58 -2.60
CA GLY A 57 5.26 -5.36 -3.35
C GLY A 57 6.36 -6.35 -3.02
N MET A 58 7.60 -5.89 -3.09
CA MET A 58 8.78 -6.69 -2.77
C MET A 58 9.91 -5.85 -2.19
N ILE A 59 10.78 -6.51 -1.46
CA ILE A 59 12.07 -5.96 -1.01
C ILE A 59 13.18 -6.95 -1.30
N LEU A 60 14.34 -6.44 -1.72
CA LEU A 60 15.51 -7.25 -2.02
C LEU A 60 16.80 -6.48 -1.74
N ARG A 61 17.89 -7.23 -1.54
CA ARG A 61 19.25 -6.69 -1.43
C ARG A 61 20.05 -7.09 -2.66
N LEU A 62 20.83 -6.17 -3.18
CA LEU A 62 21.60 -6.38 -4.40
C LEU A 62 22.97 -5.69 -4.32
N GLU A 63 23.87 -6.13 -5.19
CA GLU A 63 25.05 -5.40 -5.65
C GLU A 63 24.97 -5.25 -7.16
N GLY A 64 25.42 -4.10 -7.68
CA GLY A 64 25.44 -3.83 -9.13
C GLY A 64 24.91 -2.45 -9.49
N GLY A 65 25.27 -1.97 -10.67
CA GLY A 65 25.03 -0.60 -11.11
C GLY A 65 23.60 -0.31 -11.58
N ALA A 66 22.79 -1.34 -11.86
CA ALA A 66 21.40 -1.13 -12.30
C ALA A 66 20.50 -2.31 -11.92
N LEU A 67 19.22 -1.98 -11.70
CA LEU A 67 18.14 -2.90 -11.40
C LEU A 67 16.94 -2.59 -12.28
N SER A 68 16.41 -3.60 -12.96
CA SER A 68 15.16 -3.53 -13.71
C SER A 68 14.18 -4.62 -13.27
N LEU A 69 12.88 -4.38 -13.49
CA LEU A 69 11.80 -5.29 -13.19
C LEU A 69 11.00 -5.57 -14.45
N ARG A 70 10.85 -6.84 -14.83
CA ARG A 70 9.89 -7.27 -15.83
C ARG A 70 8.56 -7.54 -15.18
N LEU A 71 7.52 -6.94 -15.71
CA LEU A 71 6.17 -7.04 -15.19
C LEU A 71 5.13 -6.88 -16.29
N SER A 72 3.88 -7.17 -15.97
CA SER A 72 2.73 -6.74 -16.76
C SER A 72 1.72 -6.02 -15.89
N SER A 73 1.00 -5.05 -16.48
CA SER A 73 -0.13 -4.37 -15.85
C SER A 73 -1.40 -4.58 -16.66
N THR A 74 -2.54 -4.73 -15.98
CA THR A 74 -3.84 -4.87 -16.65
C THR A 74 -4.36 -3.55 -17.20
N THR A 75 -3.80 -2.42 -16.75
CA THR A 75 -4.19 -1.05 -17.15
C THR A 75 -2.96 -0.17 -17.36
N ASP A 76 -3.18 1.02 -17.88
CA ASP A 76 -2.21 2.11 -17.99
C ASP A 76 -2.33 3.17 -16.88
N THR A 77 -3.20 2.92 -15.91
CA THR A 77 -3.45 3.79 -14.74
C THR A 77 -2.79 3.29 -13.46
N SER A 78 -2.12 2.14 -13.50
CA SER A 78 -1.39 1.58 -12.38
C SER A 78 -0.04 2.24 -12.19
N ALA A 79 0.46 2.29 -10.95
CA ALA A 79 1.76 2.85 -10.63
C ALA A 79 2.45 2.07 -9.50
N LEU A 80 3.78 2.17 -9.47
CA LEU A 80 4.63 1.68 -8.39
C LEU A 80 5.33 2.85 -7.69
N THR A 81 5.60 2.68 -6.42
CA THR A 81 6.58 3.47 -5.65
C THR A 81 7.83 2.64 -5.49
N VAL A 82 8.99 3.21 -5.83
CA VAL A 82 10.31 2.56 -5.72
C VAL A 82 11.16 3.35 -4.74
N VAL A 83 11.76 2.66 -3.78
CA VAL A 83 12.66 3.26 -2.79
C VAL A 83 13.99 2.50 -2.86
N ILE A 84 15.09 3.23 -3.00
CA ILE A 84 16.45 2.69 -2.98
C ILE A 84 17.16 3.24 -1.75
N ASP A 85 17.73 2.35 -0.94
CA ASP A 85 18.55 2.68 0.25
C ASP A 85 17.84 3.65 1.21
N HIS A 86 16.54 3.45 1.42
CA HIS A 86 15.70 4.33 2.25
C HIS A 86 15.69 5.81 1.80
N GLY A 87 16.06 6.07 0.55
CA GLY A 87 16.03 7.39 -0.06
C GLY A 87 14.62 7.87 -0.40
N ALA A 88 14.52 8.95 -1.15
CA ALA A 88 13.24 9.50 -1.57
C ALA A 88 12.45 8.51 -2.46
N PRO A 89 11.15 8.30 -2.19
CA PRO A 89 10.32 7.42 -3.00
C PRO A 89 10.12 7.98 -4.40
N ALA A 90 10.31 7.15 -5.42
CA ALA A 90 10.16 7.49 -6.82
C ALA A 90 8.88 6.89 -7.41
N LEU A 91 8.05 7.71 -8.04
CA LEU A 91 6.88 7.29 -8.79
C LEU A 91 7.30 6.64 -10.12
N LYS A 92 6.74 5.47 -10.42
CA LYS A 92 6.88 4.78 -11.71
C LYS A 92 5.50 4.46 -12.27
N MET A 93 5.08 5.20 -13.30
CA MET A 93 3.85 4.90 -14.04
C MET A 93 4.01 3.62 -14.88
N LEU A 94 2.97 2.81 -14.94
CA LEU A 94 2.93 1.59 -15.74
C LEU A 94 2.09 1.80 -17.01
N ARG A 95 2.43 1.04 -18.05
CA ARG A 95 1.60 0.89 -19.25
C ARG A 95 0.88 -0.44 -19.19
N LYS A 96 -0.28 -0.52 -19.81
CA LYS A 96 -0.98 -1.79 -20.00
C LYS A 96 -0.12 -2.78 -20.77
N GLY A 97 -0.11 -4.04 -20.35
CA GLY A 97 0.65 -5.11 -20.98
C GLY A 97 2.04 -5.34 -20.36
N GLU A 98 2.85 -6.13 -21.04
CA GLU A 98 4.20 -6.48 -20.61
C GLU A 98 5.18 -5.33 -20.83
N GLN A 99 6.10 -5.15 -19.88
CA GLN A 99 7.13 -4.11 -19.94
C GLN A 99 8.31 -4.44 -19.03
N THR A 100 9.46 -3.83 -19.36
CA THR A 100 10.62 -3.77 -18.47
C THR A 100 10.72 -2.35 -17.91
N LEU A 101 10.75 -2.24 -16.59
CA LEU A 101 10.81 -0.99 -15.86
C LEU A 101 12.18 -0.84 -15.19
N VAL A 102 12.93 0.20 -15.54
CA VAL A 102 14.16 0.53 -14.81
C VAL A 102 13.80 1.09 -13.45
N LEU A 103 14.16 0.36 -12.39
CA LEU A 103 13.94 0.75 -11.00
C LEU A 103 15.06 1.67 -10.50
N ALA A 104 16.32 1.29 -10.78
CA ALA A 104 17.50 2.06 -10.44
C ALA A 104 18.58 1.92 -11.50
N SER A 105 19.42 2.94 -11.64
CA SER A 105 20.61 2.94 -12.53
C SER A 105 21.69 3.84 -11.94
N GLY A 106 22.96 3.50 -12.24
CA GLY A 106 24.11 4.24 -11.74
C GLY A 106 24.26 4.14 -10.23
N LEU A 107 23.89 2.99 -9.66
CA LEU A 107 24.14 2.70 -8.26
C LEU A 107 25.67 2.63 -7.99
N ASP A 108 26.09 3.13 -6.84
CA ASP A 108 27.48 3.08 -6.39
C ASP A 108 27.92 1.62 -6.17
N PRO A 109 29.24 1.33 -6.14
CA PRO A 109 29.70 0.00 -5.73
C PRO A 109 29.34 -0.32 -4.29
N GLY A 110 28.79 -1.53 -4.06
CA GLY A 110 28.44 -2.01 -2.73
C GLY A 110 27.00 -2.52 -2.65
N PRO A 111 26.55 -2.89 -1.43
CA PRO A 111 25.23 -3.43 -1.20
C PRO A 111 24.16 -2.33 -1.19
N HIS A 112 23.06 -2.60 -1.85
CA HIS A 112 21.88 -1.75 -1.92
C HIS A 112 20.63 -2.49 -1.46
N VAL A 113 19.62 -1.76 -0.98
CA VAL A 113 18.27 -2.26 -0.70
C VAL A 113 17.29 -1.60 -1.69
N ALA A 114 16.51 -2.40 -2.37
CA ALA A 114 15.44 -1.91 -3.23
C ALA A 114 14.08 -2.38 -2.69
N GLU A 115 13.19 -1.42 -2.51
CA GLU A 115 11.80 -1.63 -2.11
C GLU A 115 10.89 -1.19 -3.25
N VAL A 116 9.92 -2.02 -3.59
CA VAL A 116 8.95 -1.74 -4.66
C VAL A 116 7.57 -1.99 -4.13
N TYR A 117 6.70 -0.99 -4.16
CA TYR A 117 5.34 -1.07 -3.68
C TYR A 117 4.34 -0.72 -4.77
N LYS A 118 3.26 -1.48 -4.88
CA LYS A 118 2.10 -1.07 -5.67
C LYS A 118 1.50 0.19 -5.04
N ARG A 119 1.51 1.30 -5.79
CA ARG A 119 1.11 2.61 -5.31
C ARG A 119 -0.39 2.81 -5.33
N THR A 120 -1.04 2.33 -6.38
CA THR A 120 -2.43 2.60 -6.70
C THR A 120 -3.36 1.46 -6.30
N GLU A 121 -4.64 1.77 -6.16
CA GLU A 121 -5.70 0.82 -5.82
C GLU A 121 -5.89 -0.28 -6.89
N THR A 122 -6.57 -1.38 -6.53
CA THR A 122 -6.75 -2.54 -7.41
C THR A 122 -7.56 -2.23 -8.67
N TRP A 123 -8.58 -1.38 -8.56
CA TRP A 123 -9.38 -0.97 -9.73
C TRP A 123 -8.59 -0.15 -10.75
N LYS A 124 -7.46 0.43 -10.36
CA LYS A 124 -6.46 1.04 -11.25
C LYS A 124 -5.59 0.02 -11.98
N GLY A 125 -5.68 -1.27 -11.65
CA GLY A 125 -5.01 -2.39 -12.31
C GLY A 125 -4.34 -3.36 -11.35
N VAL A 126 -4.19 -4.59 -11.82
CA VAL A 126 -3.41 -5.66 -11.19
C VAL A 126 -2.05 -5.72 -11.87
N VAL A 127 -0.99 -5.87 -11.08
CA VAL A 127 0.39 -5.96 -11.57
C VAL A 127 0.90 -7.38 -11.37
N THR A 128 1.39 -8.01 -12.43
CA THR A 128 2.04 -9.33 -12.36
C THR A 128 3.55 -9.14 -12.50
N LEU A 129 4.31 -9.60 -11.51
CA LEU A 129 5.77 -9.59 -11.55
C LEU A 129 6.28 -10.81 -12.31
N THR A 130 7.34 -10.65 -13.11
CA THR A 130 7.85 -11.75 -13.95
C THR A 130 9.30 -12.11 -13.63
N SER A 131 10.20 -11.14 -13.57
CA SER A 131 11.61 -11.34 -13.22
C SER A 131 12.29 -10.02 -12.88
N ILE A 132 13.41 -10.12 -12.17
CA ILE A 132 14.35 -9.04 -11.94
C ILE A 132 15.52 -9.18 -12.89
N GLU A 133 16.04 -8.07 -13.39
CA GLU A 133 17.25 -8.02 -14.20
C GLU A 133 18.27 -7.10 -13.52
N LEU A 134 19.46 -7.62 -13.28
CA LEU A 134 20.62 -6.88 -12.77
C LEU A 134 21.60 -6.64 -13.90
N SER A 135 22.27 -5.48 -13.90
CA SER A 135 23.35 -5.21 -14.86
C SER A 135 24.48 -6.22 -14.73
N ALA A 136 25.29 -6.33 -15.77
CA ALA A 136 26.46 -7.22 -15.81
C ALA A 136 27.33 -7.09 -14.54
N GLY A 137 27.67 -8.23 -13.94
CA GLY A 137 28.41 -8.29 -12.68
C GLY A 137 27.56 -8.08 -11.42
N GLY A 138 26.27 -7.75 -11.54
CA GLY A 138 25.35 -7.62 -10.44
C GLY A 138 24.95 -8.95 -9.83
N SER A 139 24.58 -8.96 -8.55
CA SER A 139 24.11 -10.14 -7.82
C SER A 139 23.01 -9.79 -6.81
N LEU A 140 22.13 -10.76 -6.51
CA LEU A 140 21.28 -10.67 -5.32
C LEU A 140 22.04 -11.12 -4.08
N LEU A 141 21.92 -10.36 -3.00
CA LEU A 141 22.47 -10.67 -1.70
C LEU A 141 21.47 -11.48 -0.86
N SER A 142 21.86 -11.88 0.35
CA SER A 142 20.98 -12.55 1.32
C SER A 142 19.67 -11.73 1.52
N PRO A 143 18.53 -12.39 1.73
CA PRO A 143 17.24 -11.71 1.85
C PRO A 143 17.23 -10.74 3.03
N VAL A 144 16.38 -9.71 2.93
CA VAL A 144 16.10 -8.80 4.05
C VAL A 144 15.35 -9.57 5.14
N SER A 145 15.78 -9.39 6.38
CA SER A 145 14.99 -9.83 7.54
C SER A 145 13.86 -8.84 7.79
N LEU A 146 12.64 -9.28 7.68
CA LEU A 146 11.48 -8.44 7.98
C LEU A 146 11.30 -8.26 9.49
N PRO A 147 10.73 -7.12 9.93
CA PRO A 147 10.32 -6.92 11.32
C PRO A 147 9.41 -8.06 11.82
N ALA A 148 9.48 -8.38 13.10
CA ALA A 148 8.60 -9.39 13.71
C ALA A 148 7.17 -8.85 13.90
N ARG A 149 7.02 -7.55 14.12
CA ARG A 149 5.73 -6.85 14.35
C ARG A 149 4.91 -6.81 13.07
N LYS A 150 3.58 -6.92 13.18
CA LYS A 150 2.68 -7.05 12.04
C LYS A 150 1.38 -6.28 12.25
N LEU A 151 1.06 -5.41 11.31
CA LEU A 151 -0.14 -4.57 11.32
C LEU A 151 -0.99 -4.80 10.08
N LEU A 152 -2.29 -5.03 10.26
CA LEU A 152 -3.27 -5.09 9.18
C LEU A 152 -4.19 -3.86 9.25
N PHE A 153 -4.34 -3.17 8.14
CA PHE A 153 -5.28 -2.06 7.99
C PHE A 153 -6.38 -2.46 7.03
N VAL A 154 -7.62 -2.37 7.48
CA VAL A 154 -8.81 -2.68 6.68
C VAL A 154 -9.64 -1.41 6.52
N GLY A 155 -9.94 -1.03 5.27
CA GLY A 155 -10.69 0.20 5.04
C GLY A 155 -11.02 0.48 3.58
N ASP A 156 -11.30 1.73 3.32
CA ASP A 156 -11.70 2.25 2.02
C ASP A 156 -10.57 3.00 1.30
N SER A 157 -10.92 3.99 0.48
CA SER A 157 -9.97 4.83 -0.27
C SER A 157 -8.97 5.57 0.63
N VAL A 158 -9.37 6.00 1.82
CA VAL A 158 -8.47 6.67 2.75
C VAL A 158 -7.37 5.71 3.21
N THR A 159 -7.72 4.49 3.59
CA THR A 159 -6.74 3.46 3.95
C THR A 159 -5.80 3.11 2.79
N CYS A 160 -6.31 3.16 1.56
CA CYS A 160 -5.51 2.97 0.34
C CYS A 160 -4.55 4.13 0.02
N GLY A 161 -4.69 5.28 0.66
CA GLY A 161 -3.91 6.48 0.39
C GLY A 161 -4.40 7.29 -0.81
N ALA A 162 -5.71 7.25 -1.12
CA ALA A 162 -6.28 8.14 -2.11
C ALA A 162 -6.21 9.60 -1.63
N GLY A 163 -5.86 10.53 -2.52
CA GLY A 163 -5.71 11.95 -2.19
C GLY A 163 -4.39 12.34 -1.56
N VAL A 164 -3.57 11.37 -1.12
CA VAL A 164 -2.26 11.62 -0.49
C VAL A 164 -1.36 12.45 -1.38
N ASP A 165 -1.28 12.11 -2.66
CA ASP A 165 -0.56 12.91 -3.65
C ASP A 165 -1.45 14.07 -4.11
N ASN A 166 -1.38 15.18 -3.36
CA ASN A 166 -2.18 16.37 -3.61
C ASN A 166 -1.65 17.13 -4.83
N ASN A 167 -1.88 16.57 -6.01
CA ASN A 167 -1.57 17.23 -7.25
C ASN A 167 -2.65 18.31 -7.53
N PRO A 168 -2.28 19.58 -7.78
CA PRO A 168 -3.24 20.63 -8.15
C PRO A 168 -4.05 20.29 -9.41
N LYS A 169 -3.68 19.25 -10.12
CA LYS A 169 -4.33 18.73 -11.31
C LYS A 169 -5.10 17.44 -11.06
N CYS A 170 -5.91 17.42 -10.01
CA CYS A 170 -6.72 16.25 -9.61
C CYS A 170 -7.47 15.54 -10.74
N ASN A 171 -7.77 16.24 -11.81
CA ASN A 171 -8.53 15.74 -12.96
C ASN A 171 -7.65 15.30 -14.15
N GLU A 172 -6.32 15.35 -14.03
CA GLU A 172 -5.40 14.95 -15.10
C GLU A 172 -4.91 13.49 -14.95
N GLU A 173 -5.68 12.66 -14.27
CA GLU A 173 -5.42 11.22 -14.31
C GLU A 173 -5.55 10.68 -15.76
N PRO A 174 -4.72 9.73 -16.19
CA PRO A 174 -3.81 8.89 -15.38
C PRO A 174 -2.38 9.41 -15.24
N ALA A 175 -2.02 10.53 -15.84
CA ALA A 175 -0.64 11.02 -15.87
C ALA A 175 -0.06 11.28 -14.47
N HIS A 176 -0.92 11.63 -13.50
CA HIS A 176 -0.56 11.86 -12.10
C HIS A 176 -1.56 11.16 -11.19
N PRO A 177 -1.26 9.94 -10.70
CA PRO A 177 -2.14 9.26 -9.76
C PRO A 177 -2.21 10.05 -8.46
N ILE A 178 -3.41 10.35 -8.03
CA ILE A 178 -3.66 11.01 -6.74
C ILE A 178 -3.46 10.08 -5.54
N SER A 179 -3.40 8.75 -5.79
CA SER A 179 -3.21 7.75 -4.76
C SER A 179 -1.73 7.50 -4.50
N ASP A 180 -1.34 7.47 -3.24
CA ASP A 180 -0.02 7.06 -2.78
C ASP A 180 -0.11 6.22 -1.51
N SER A 181 -0.17 4.90 -1.69
CA SER A 181 -0.22 3.98 -0.55
C SER A 181 1.02 4.04 0.34
N TYR A 182 2.18 4.35 -0.23
CA TYR A 182 3.43 4.42 0.54
C TYR A 182 3.38 5.49 1.64
N HIS A 183 2.69 6.60 1.39
CA HIS A 183 2.49 7.67 2.36
C HIS A 183 1.09 7.64 3.01
N SER A 184 0.34 6.53 2.88
CA SER A 184 -0.89 6.34 3.68
C SER A 184 -0.56 6.20 5.16
N PHE A 185 -1.50 6.58 6.03
CA PHE A 185 -1.32 6.51 7.48
C PHE A 185 -0.93 5.11 7.97
N GLY A 186 -1.46 4.06 7.35
CA GLY A 186 -1.15 2.67 7.71
C GLY A 186 0.29 2.29 7.37
N MET A 187 0.77 2.65 6.19
CA MET A 187 2.16 2.37 5.80
C MET A 187 3.16 3.24 6.57
N ASP A 188 2.78 4.48 6.90
CA ASP A 188 3.62 5.34 7.74
C ASP A 188 3.74 4.78 9.16
N LEU A 189 2.64 4.36 9.78
CA LEU A 189 2.64 3.68 11.08
C LEU A 189 3.50 2.42 11.08
N GLY A 190 3.43 1.61 10.01
CA GLY A 190 4.28 0.43 9.87
C GLY A 190 5.76 0.77 9.97
N ARG A 191 6.20 1.79 9.24
CA ARG A 191 7.61 2.25 9.29
C ARG A 191 8.01 2.79 10.66
N ARG A 192 7.16 3.61 11.30
CA ARG A 192 7.40 4.19 12.63
C ARG A 192 7.48 3.14 13.74
N LEU A 193 6.70 2.07 13.60
CA LEU A 193 6.58 0.99 14.59
C LEU A 193 7.51 -0.18 14.31
N ASP A 194 8.33 -0.11 13.25
CA ASP A 194 9.15 -1.21 12.75
C ASP A 194 8.30 -2.48 12.59
N ALA A 195 7.26 -2.38 11.76
CA ALA A 195 6.27 -3.43 11.54
C ALA A 195 6.03 -3.72 10.06
N GLN A 196 5.82 -4.99 9.71
CA GLN A 196 5.24 -5.38 8.45
C GLN A 196 3.80 -4.84 8.37
N THR A 197 3.42 -4.29 7.24
CA THR A 197 2.09 -3.69 7.05
C THR A 197 1.38 -4.31 5.87
N HIS A 198 0.15 -4.78 6.09
CA HIS A 198 -0.78 -5.13 5.03
C HIS A 198 -1.91 -4.11 4.96
N LEU A 199 -2.23 -3.65 3.76
CA LEU A 199 -3.43 -2.86 3.48
C LEU A 199 -4.45 -3.73 2.75
N VAL A 200 -5.62 -3.90 3.33
CA VAL A 200 -6.80 -4.49 2.68
C VAL A 200 -7.84 -3.40 2.54
N CYS A 201 -7.82 -2.74 1.40
CA CYS A 201 -8.62 -1.55 1.17
C CYS A 201 -9.09 -1.45 -0.27
N TYR A 202 -10.22 -0.78 -0.48
CA TYR A 202 -10.77 -0.57 -1.82
C TYR A 202 -11.61 0.71 -1.84
N GLY A 203 -11.25 1.65 -2.72
CA GLY A 203 -11.94 2.92 -2.85
C GLY A 203 -13.41 2.78 -3.20
N GLY A 204 -14.24 3.58 -2.54
CA GLY A 204 -15.68 3.56 -2.74
C GLY A 204 -16.43 2.41 -2.07
N ARG A 205 -15.73 1.48 -1.37
CA ARG A 205 -16.36 0.34 -0.69
C ARG A 205 -16.55 0.63 0.79
N GLY A 206 -17.68 0.21 1.34
CA GLY A 206 -17.99 0.31 2.76
C GLY A 206 -18.03 -1.05 3.44
N LEU A 207 -18.79 -1.09 4.52
CA LEU A 207 -19.10 -2.33 5.24
C LEU A 207 -20.19 -3.12 4.51
N ASP A 208 -21.34 -2.48 4.31
CA ASP A 208 -22.55 -3.08 3.74
C ASP A 208 -22.77 -2.73 2.26
N ARG A 209 -22.32 -1.55 1.87
CA ARG A 209 -22.57 -1.00 0.53
C ARG A 209 -21.44 -0.09 0.08
N ASP A 210 -21.33 0.09 -1.22
CA ASP A 210 -20.45 1.07 -1.82
C ASP A 210 -21.06 2.49 -1.76
N TYR A 211 -20.31 3.50 -2.21
CA TYR A 211 -20.73 4.89 -2.23
C TYR A 211 -21.99 5.15 -3.09
N ARG A 212 -22.39 4.18 -3.94
CA ARG A 212 -23.62 4.23 -4.76
C ARG A 212 -24.79 3.53 -4.08
N GLY A 213 -24.59 2.92 -2.92
CA GLY A 213 -25.58 2.15 -2.19
C GLY A 213 -25.74 0.71 -2.65
N LEU A 214 -24.79 0.18 -3.44
CA LEU A 214 -24.81 -1.19 -3.95
C LEU A 214 -24.03 -2.14 -3.04
N GLY A 215 -24.54 -3.35 -2.88
CA GLY A 215 -23.94 -4.39 -2.06
C GLY A 215 -23.78 -5.73 -2.78
N VAL A 216 -23.61 -6.78 -1.99
CA VAL A 216 -23.40 -8.15 -2.50
C VAL A 216 -24.55 -8.63 -3.37
N ALA A 217 -25.80 -8.22 -3.05
CA ALA A 217 -26.97 -8.57 -3.84
C ALA A 217 -26.90 -8.05 -5.30
N GLU A 218 -26.20 -6.93 -5.51
CA GLU A 218 -25.95 -6.33 -6.82
C GLU A 218 -24.59 -6.74 -7.41
N GLY A 219 -23.90 -7.74 -6.82
CA GLY A 219 -22.62 -8.24 -7.28
C GLY A 219 -21.41 -7.38 -6.87
N VAL A 220 -21.59 -6.43 -5.97
CA VAL A 220 -20.56 -5.53 -5.48
C VAL A 220 -19.97 -6.04 -4.17
N LEU A 221 -18.65 -6.29 -4.15
CA LEU A 221 -17.96 -6.70 -2.93
C LEU A 221 -17.67 -5.50 -2.04
N ASN A 222 -17.90 -5.67 -0.73
CA ASN A 222 -17.56 -4.71 0.30
C ASN A 222 -16.53 -5.31 1.27
N ALA A 223 -16.13 -4.58 2.30
CA ALA A 223 -15.01 -4.96 3.15
C ALA A 223 -15.06 -6.41 3.67
N PRO A 224 -16.22 -6.97 4.12
CA PRO A 224 -16.29 -8.34 4.60
C PRO A 224 -15.94 -9.41 3.55
N GLN A 225 -16.15 -9.14 2.26
CA GLN A 225 -15.82 -10.04 1.17
C GLN A 225 -14.43 -9.77 0.60
N LEU A 226 -13.99 -8.51 0.66
CA LEU A 226 -12.69 -8.12 0.12
C LEU A 226 -11.54 -8.68 0.94
N ILE A 227 -11.69 -8.83 2.26
CA ILE A 227 -10.62 -9.35 3.13
C ILE A 227 -10.23 -10.78 2.81
N ASP A 228 -11.15 -11.56 2.24
CA ASP A 228 -10.92 -12.96 1.83
C ASP A 228 -10.09 -13.07 0.53
N LEU A 229 -9.72 -11.96 -0.07
CA LEU A 229 -9.09 -11.94 -1.39
C LEU A 229 -7.67 -11.37 -1.33
N SER A 230 -6.76 -11.94 -2.11
CA SER A 230 -5.47 -11.34 -2.45
C SER A 230 -5.55 -10.50 -3.73
N ILE A 231 -6.50 -10.83 -4.62
CA ILE A 231 -6.86 -10.01 -5.78
C ILE A 231 -8.36 -9.67 -5.67
N PRO A 232 -8.71 -8.49 -5.13
CA PRO A 232 -10.10 -8.04 -5.09
C PRO A 232 -10.56 -7.61 -6.49
N SER A 233 -11.69 -8.13 -6.93
CA SER A 233 -12.30 -7.78 -8.21
C SER A 233 -13.81 -8.03 -8.16
N ASP A 234 -14.60 -7.19 -8.81
CA ASP A 234 -16.03 -7.45 -9.02
C ASP A 234 -16.24 -8.57 -10.05
N ASP A 235 -15.30 -8.77 -10.98
CA ASP A 235 -15.27 -9.94 -11.86
C ASP A 235 -14.80 -11.19 -11.11
N PRO A 236 -15.68 -12.21 -10.90
CA PRO A 236 -15.31 -13.43 -10.20
C PRO A 236 -14.13 -14.20 -10.83
N GLY A 237 -13.99 -14.14 -12.16
CA GLY A 237 -12.91 -14.81 -12.88
C GLY A 237 -11.53 -14.20 -12.67
N SER A 238 -11.49 -12.98 -12.18
CA SER A 238 -10.24 -12.25 -11.90
C SER A 238 -9.80 -12.35 -10.44
N ARG A 239 -10.64 -12.88 -9.54
CA ARG A 239 -10.36 -12.98 -8.09
C ARG A 239 -9.27 -13.99 -7.78
N ALA A 240 -8.57 -13.75 -6.67
CA ALA A 240 -7.74 -14.73 -6.00
C ALA A 240 -8.01 -14.66 -4.50
N THR A 241 -8.11 -15.81 -3.85
CA THR A 241 -8.39 -15.92 -2.41
C THR A 241 -7.12 -15.68 -1.60
N TRP A 242 -7.31 -15.29 -0.34
CA TRP A 242 -6.26 -15.17 0.66
C TRP A 242 -6.32 -16.36 1.63
N ASP A 243 -5.15 -16.90 2.00
CA ASP A 243 -5.02 -17.89 3.06
C ASP A 243 -4.52 -17.16 4.33
N TYR A 244 -5.38 -16.98 5.31
CA TYR A 244 -5.12 -16.29 6.57
C TYR A 244 -3.96 -16.90 7.37
N ARG A 245 -3.67 -18.21 7.19
CA ARG A 245 -2.56 -18.90 7.85
C ARG A 245 -1.18 -18.43 7.38
N ARG A 246 -1.10 -17.74 6.25
CA ARG A 246 0.16 -17.25 5.68
C ARG A 246 0.76 -16.09 6.47
N TRP A 247 -0.09 -15.32 7.14
CA TRP A 247 0.38 -14.14 7.85
C TRP A 247 -0.65 -13.72 8.91
N THR A 248 -0.19 -13.55 10.18
CA THR A 248 -1.04 -13.24 11.32
C THR A 248 -0.64 -11.88 11.89
N PRO A 249 -1.52 -10.87 11.93
CA PRO A 249 -1.22 -9.56 12.51
C PRO A 249 -1.23 -9.59 14.04
N ASP A 250 -0.45 -8.70 14.66
CA ASP A 250 -0.54 -8.39 16.10
C ASP A 250 -1.71 -7.45 16.38
N ALA A 251 -1.98 -6.53 15.45
CA ALA A 251 -3.18 -5.70 15.49
C ALA A 251 -3.80 -5.50 14.10
N ILE A 252 -5.13 -5.31 14.12
CA ILE A 252 -5.95 -4.93 12.97
C ILE A 252 -6.56 -3.57 13.26
N VAL A 253 -6.39 -2.61 12.35
CA VAL A 253 -7.06 -1.31 12.40
C VAL A 253 -8.15 -1.30 11.32
N VAL A 254 -9.40 -1.14 11.72
CA VAL A 254 -10.57 -1.08 10.83
C VAL A 254 -11.06 0.36 10.75
N SER A 255 -11.07 0.94 9.55
CA SER A 255 -11.56 2.29 9.29
C SER A 255 -12.60 2.22 8.17
N LEU A 256 -13.87 2.08 8.53
CA LEU A 256 -14.99 1.87 7.62
C LEU A 256 -16.19 2.74 7.98
N GLY A 257 -17.11 2.86 7.04
CA GLY A 257 -18.38 3.57 7.19
C GLY A 257 -18.50 4.81 6.30
N THR A 258 -17.40 5.35 5.78
CA THR A 258 -17.43 6.53 4.90
C THR A 258 -18.40 6.34 3.73
N ASN A 259 -18.29 5.22 3.04
CA ASN A 259 -19.09 4.95 1.85
C ASN A 259 -20.52 4.52 2.20
N ASP A 260 -20.73 3.88 3.34
CA ASP A 260 -22.05 3.52 3.85
C ASP A 260 -22.88 4.77 4.20
N PHE A 261 -22.20 5.83 4.67
CA PHE A 261 -22.78 7.11 5.07
C PHE A 261 -22.77 8.18 3.99
N ASN A 262 -22.28 7.88 2.80
CA ASN A 262 -22.39 8.79 1.65
C ASN A 262 -23.84 8.79 1.13
N LEU A 263 -24.62 9.79 1.56
CA LEU A 263 -26.08 9.74 1.51
C LEU A 263 -26.73 10.63 0.43
N GLU A 264 -25.97 11.31 -0.43
CA GLU A 264 -26.58 12.12 -1.48
C GLU A 264 -27.40 11.25 -2.47
N GLY A 265 -28.72 11.31 -2.34
CA GLY A 265 -29.66 10.59 -3.20
C GLY A 265 -29.80 9.09 -2.93
N ILE A 266 -29.20 8.56 -1.88
CA ILE A 266 -29.19 7.13 -1.54
C ILE A 266 -30.17 6.84 -0.39
N ARG A 267 -30.77 5.64 -0.44
CA ARG A 267 -31.64 5.14 0.62
C ARG A 267 -30.93 5.19 1.98
N PRO A 268 -31.57 5.70 3.06
CA PRO A 268 -30.98 5.75 4.39
C PRO A 268 -30.49 4.37 4.85
N LEU A 269 -29.36 4.35 5.55
CA LEU A 269 -28.83 3.15 6.17
C LEU A 269 -29.69 2.78 7.39
N SER A 270 -30.02 1.50 7.53
CA SER A 270 -30.65 1.01 8.79
C SER A 270 -29.57 0.94 9.87
N GLU A 271 -29.82 1.61 11.00
CA GLU A 271 -28.94 1.57 12.17
C GLU A 271 -28.73 0.12 12.67
N GLU A 272 -29.83 -0.58 12.92
CA GLU A 272 -29.80 -1.95 13.42
C GLU A 272 -28.97 -2.87 12.48
N LYS A 273 -29.20 -2.75 11.17
CA LYS A 273 -28.45 -3.55 10.20
C LYS A 273 -26.96 -3.22 10.23
N PHE A 274 -26.60 -1.94 10.15
CA PHE A 274 -25.19 -1.53 10.10
C PHE A 274 -24.43 -1.94 11.38
N VAL A 275 -25.01 -1.70 12.54
CA VAL A 275 -24.42 -2.06 13.83
C VAL A 275 -24.24 -3.58 13.95
N THR A 276 -25.26 -4.35 13.56
CA THR A 276 -25.21 -5.82 13.59
C THR A 276 -24.15 -6.36 12.63
N ASP A 277 -24.12 -5.88 11.41
CA ASP A 277 -23.17 -6.36 10.40
C ASP A 277 -21.74 -5.94 10.72
N TYR A 278 -21.55 -4.74 11.30
CA TYR A 278 -20.23 -4.31 11.76
C TYR A 278 -19.73 -5.20 12.91
N ALA A 279 -20.58 -5.47 13.90
CA ALA A 279 -20.24 -6.39 15.00
C ALA A 279 -19.94 -7.80 14.48
N HIS A 280 -20.70 -8.27 13.49
CA HIS A 280 -20.45 -9.57 12.84
C HIS A 280 -19.10 -9.57 12.13
N PHE A 281 -18.77 -8.53 11.38
CA PHE A 281 -17.48 -8.39 10.70
C PHE A 281 -16.31 -8.39 11.70
N LEU A 282 -16.40 -7.64 12.80
CA LEU A 282 -15.38 -7.66 13.85
C LEU A 282 -15.19 -9.05 14.46
N LYS A 283 -16.28 -9.79 14.68
CA LYS A 283 -16.23 -11.17 15.16
C LYS A 283 -15.63 -12.13 14.15
N SER A 284 -15.87 -11.93 12.85
CA SER A 284 -15.24 -12.75 11.81
C SER A 284 -13.72 -12.52 11.76
N LEU A 285 -13.26 -11.27 11.87
CA LEU A 285 -11.83 -10.95 11.99
C LEU A 285 -11.21 -11.59 13.23
N ARG A 286 -11.93 -11.59 14.36
CA ARG A 286 -11.49 -12.28 15.57
C ARG A 286 -11.36 -13.79 15.38
N ALA A 287 -12.26 -14.41 14.63
CA ALA A 287 -12.22 -15.84 14.36
C ALA A 287 -10.99 -16.23 13.53
N GLU A 288 -10.68 -15.42 12.50
CA GLU A 288 -9.51 -15.65 11.64
C GLU A 288 -8.18 -15.30 12.35
N TYR A 289 -8.19 -14.29 13.24
CA TYR A 289 -7.01 -13.78 13.93
C TYR A 289 -7.22 -13.75 15.46
N PRO A 290 -7.27 -14.91 16.13
CA PRO A 290 -7.61 -15.01 17.57
C PRO A 290 -6.68 -14.23 18.48
N GLY A 291 -5.43 -14.05 18.07
CA GLY A 291 -4.39 -13.34 18.83
C GLY A 291 -4.37 -11.82 18.66
N ALA A 292 -4.94 -11.27 17.59
CA ALA A 292 -4.80 -9.87 17.27
C ALA A 292 -5.59 -8.93 18.20
N PHE A 293 -5.11 -7.71 18.44
CA PHE A 293 -5.97 -6.61 18.87
C PHE A 293 -6.72 -6.06 17.65
N ILE A 294 -8.02 -5.78 17.80
CA ILE A 294 -8.82 -5.14 16.76
C ILE A 294 -9.20 -3.75 17.24
N LEU A 295 -8.65 -2.75 16.57
CA LEU A 295 -8.96 -1.34 16.81
C LEU A 295 -9.86 -0.88 15.67
N THR A 296 -10.99 -0.28 15.98
CA THR A 296 -11.87 0.28 14.95
C THR A 296 -12.05 1.76 15.17
N THR A 297 -12.09 2.50 14.09
CA THR A 297 -12.34 3.93 14.08
C THR A 297 -13.39 4.26 13.01
N GLU A 298 -14.03 5.40 13.12
CA GLU A 298 -14.91 5.90 12.07
C GLU A 298 -14.14 6.38 10.85
N GLY A 299 -14.81 6.41 9.69
CA GLY A 299 -14.22 6.95 8.46
C GLY A 299 -13.82 8.42 8.61
N ALA A 300 -12.61 8.75 8.15
CA ALA A 300 -11.96 10.04 8.42
C ALA A 300 -12.68 11.26 7.82
N ILE A 301 -13.46 11.11 6.75
CA ILE A 301 -14.10 12.21 6.03
C ILE A 301 -15.61 12.34 6.29
N VAL A 302 -16.20 11.46 7.09
CA VAL A 302 -17.63 11.53 7.45
C VAL A 302 -17.82 12.35 8.71
N THR A 303 -18.64 13.40 8.60
CA THR A 303 -18.99 14.29 9.73
C THR A 303 -20.25 13.88 10.46
N ASP A 304 -20.99 12.88 9.95
CA ASP A 304 -22.23 12.43 10.58
C ASP A 304 -21.95 11.75 11.92
N PRO A 305 -22.41 12.33 13.06
CA PRO A 305 -22.10 11.80 14.38
C PRO A 305 -22.73 10.43 14.63
N ARG A 306 -23.67 9.99 13.81
CA ARG A 306 -24.28 8.66 13.91
C ARG A 306 -23.28 7.58 13.61
N LEU A 307 -22.32 7.78 12.68
CA LEU A 307 -21.30 6.79 12.35
C LEU A 307 -20.49 6.41 13.60
N ARG A 308 -19.99 7.41 14.34
CA ARG A 308 -19.25 7.18 15.59
C ARG A 308 -20.06 6.34 16.57
N ARG A 309 -21.31 6.72 16.81
CA ARG A 309 -22.21 5.98 17.71
C ARG A 309 -22.40 4.54 17.25
N TYR A 310 -22.68 4.32 15.97
CA TYR A 310 -22.89 2.98 15.41
C TYR A 310 -21.65 2.09 15.54
N VAL A 311 -20.45 2.63 15.29
CA VAL A 311 -19.20 1.89 15.48
C VAL A 311 -18.99 1.52 16.96
N GLN A 312 -19.26 2.44 17.88
CA GLN A 312 -19.18 2.18 19.33
C GLN A 312 -20.17 1.08 19.77
N GLU A 313 -21.41 1.14 19.29
CA GLU A 313 -22.43 0.14 19.58
C GLU A 313 -22.05 -1.24 19.00
N ALA A 314 -21.49 -1.28 17.79
CA ALA A 314 -21.01 -2.50 17.19
C ALA A 314 -19.87 -3.14 18.00
N VAL A 315 -18.92 -2.34 18.47
CA VAL A 315 -17.85 -2.80 19.37
C VAL A 315 -18.43 -3.37 20.65
N ALA A 316 -19.39 -2.67 21.29
CA ALA A 316 -20.04 -3.16 22.50
C ALA A 316 -20.76 -4.50 22.30
N GLN A 317 -21.38 -4.72 21.13
CA GLN A 317 -22.04 -6.00 20.77
C GLN A 317 -21.05 -7.16 20.57
N THR A 318 -19.76 -6.89 20.38
CA THR A 318 -18.77 -7.98 20.30
C THR A 318 -18.54 -8.65 21.64
N ALA A 319 -18.65 -7.92 22.74
CA ALA A 319 -18.32 -8.35 24.11
C ALA A 319 -16.89 -8.92 24.23
N ASP A 320 -15.94 -8.43 23.42
CA ASP A 320 -14.55 -8.88 23.37
C ASP A 320 -13.61 -7.76 23.86
N ALA A 321 -12.88 -8.01 24.94
CA ALA A 321 -11.96 -7.02 25.54
C ALA A 321 -10.75 -6.64 24.66
N ARG A 322 -10.50 -7.37 23.59
CA ARG A 322 -9.44 -7.09 22.62
C ARG A 322 -9.98 -6.47 21.32
N ILE A 323 -11.24 -6.05 21.33
CA ILE A 323 -11.86 -5.24 20.27
C ILE A 323 -12.23 -3.90 20.90
N ALA A 324 -11.68 -2.81 20.39
CA ALA A 324 -11.90 -1.49 20.96
C ALA A 324 -12.15 -0.45 19.86
N TRP A 325 -13.02 0.50 20.19
CA TRP A 325 -13.15 1.73 19.41
C TRP A 325 -12.06 2.74 19.82
N VAL A 326 -11.50 3.41 18.83
CA VAL A 326 -10.52 4.49 19.00
C VAL A 326 -11.09 5.73 18.34
N PRO A 327 -11.17 6.88 19.06
CA PRO A 327 -11.63 8.11 18.44
C PRO A 327 -10.68 8.52 17.31
N ALA A 328 -11.24 8.89 16.17
CA ALA A 328 -10.50 9.57 15.11
C ALA A 328 -10.93 11.03 15.02
N GLU A 329 -10.01 11.90 14.69
CA GLU A 329 -10.36 13.24 14.27
C GLU A 329 -11.02 13.21 12.89
N HIS A 330 -11.80 14.25 12.62
CA HIS A 330 -12.35 14.45 11.30
C HIS A 330 -11.37 15.24 10.45
N TYR A 331 -10.99 14.66 9.32
CA TYR A 331 -10.08 15.27 8.36
C TYR A 331 -10.89 15.80 7.17
N PRO A 332 -11.02 17.10 6.97
CA PRO A 332 -11.91 17.71 5.97
C PRO A 332 -11.47 17.50 4.52
N GLY A 333 -10.38 16.76 4.29
CA GLY A 333 -9.90 16.40 2.96
C GLY A 333 -9.34 17.57 2.18
N ASN A 334 -8.07 17.88 2.38
CA ASN A 334 -7.34 18.88 1.60
C ASN A 334 -6.83 18.35 0.27
N GLY A 335 -6.83 17.02 0.11
CA GLY A 335 -6.42 16.35 -1.10
C GLY A 335 -7.51 16.30 -2.17
N CYS A 336 -7.17 15.68 -3.29
CA CYS A 336 -8.07 15.50 -4.41
C CYS A 336 -9.32 14.69 -4.01
N ASN A 337 -10.47 15.08 -4.58
CA ASN A 337 -11.76 14.43 -4.32
C ASN A 337 -12.15 14.40 -2.82
N ALA A 338 -11.82 15.46 -2.09
CA ALA A 338 -12.09 15.60 -0.66
C ALA A 338 -11.46 14.50 0.22
N HIS A 339 -10.39 13.85 -0.24
CA HIS A 339 -9.62 12.91 0.56
C HIS A 339 -8.54 13.64 1.39
N PRO A 340 -8.09 13.06 2.50
CA PRO A 340 -6.95 13.56 3.25
C PRO A 340 -5.68 13.60 2.38
N ASP A 341 -4.90 14.68 2.49
CA ASP A 341 -3.58 14.81 1.88
C ASP A 341 -2.47 14.17 2.73
N ALA A 342 -1.22 14.19 2.26
CA ALA A 342 -0.11 13.57 2.97
C ALA A 342 0.08 14.12 4.40
N PRO A 343 0.04 15.45 4.69
CA PRO A 343 0.06 15.96 6.05
C PRO A 343 -1.07 15.42 6.93
N GLN A 344 -2.28 15.31 6.40
CA GLN A 344 -3.43 14.76 7.15
C GLN A 344 -3.25 13.27 7.45
N HIS A 345 -2.69 12.49 6.51
CA HIS A 345 -2.33 11.09 6.77
C HIS A 345 -1.26 10.95 7.87
N LEU A 346 -0.29 11.85 7.95
CA LEU A 346 0.68 11.88 9.06
C LEU A 346 -0.01 12.15 10.40
N HIS A 347 -0.97 13.08 10.47
CA HIS A 347 -1.76 13.31 11.69
C HIS A 347 -2.60 12.10 12.07
N MET A 348 -3.22 11.40 11.10
CA MET A 348 -3.93 10.15 11.38
C MET A 348 -3.00 9.09 11.99
N ALA A 349 -1.75 9.03 11.53
CA ALA A 349 -0.74 8.15 12.11
C ALA A 349 -0.35 8.60 13.53
N ASP A 350 -0.19 9.91 13.78
CA ASP A 350 0.10 10.48 15.11
C ASP A 350 -0.99 10.13 16.13
N ASP A 351 -2.26 10.13 15.73
CA ASP A 351 -3.40 9.78 16.60
C ASP A 351 -3.39 8.28 16.98
N LEU A 352 -3.07 7.41 16.03
CA LEU A 352 -3.14 5.96 16.23
C LEU A 352 -1.88 5.38 16.88
N GLU A 353 -0.70 5.96 16.67
CA GLU A 353 0.57 5.43 17.17
C GLU A 353 0.57 5.19 18.69
N PRO A 354 0.19 6.16 19.56
CA PRO A 354 0.21 5.96 20.99
C PRO A 354 -0.77 4.87 21.46
N VAL A 355 -1.87 4.69 20.74
CA VAL A 355 -2.84 3.63 21.06
C VAL A 355 -2.24 2.26 20.73
N LEU A 356 -1.69 2.09 19.54
CA LEU A 356 -1.03 0.85 19.11
C LEU A 356 0.12 0.47 20.05
N ARG A 357 1.00 1.43 20.38
CA ARG A 357 2.10 1.18 21.34
C ARG A 357 1.58 0.71 22.68
N ARG A 358 0.53 1.31 23.21
CA ARG A 358 -0.06 0.95 24.51
C ARG A 358 -0.67 -0.46 24.51
N VAL A 359 -1.49 -0.79 23.49
CA VAL A 359 -2.20 -2.07 23.47
C VAL A 359 -1.30 -3.25 23.11
N LEU A 360 -0.22 -3.00 22.40
CA LEU A 360 0.75 -4.03 21.95
C LEU A 360 2.01 -4.09 22.83
N GLY A 361 2.24 -3.08 23.69
CA GLY A 361 3.45 -3.00 24.50
C GLY A 361 4.73 -2.72 23.69
N TRP A 362 4.64 -1.93 22.61
CA TRP A 362 5.74 -1.65 21.68
C TRP A 362 6.47 -0.34 21.96
#